data_65354e851cd2825129b31e2354a8020d
#
_entry.id   65354e851cd2825129b31e2354a8020d
#
_cell.length_a   1.000
_cell.length_b   1.000
_cell.length_c   1.000
_cell.angle_alpha   90.00
_cell.angle_beta   90.00
_cell.angle_gamma   90.00
#
_symmetry.space_group_name_H-M   'P 1'
#
loop_
_entity.id
_entity.type
_entity.pdbx_description
1 polymer ?
#
loop_
_entity_poly.entity_id
_entity_poly.type
_entity_poly.pdbx_seq_one_letter_code
_entity_poly.pdbx_strand_id
1 'polypeptide(L)'
;ESVFARGDHPDHSCVGSLVRAVAPAVQVPADAVTYYIGYPSQHQPVNIEGEELAAKVDVYRTYAAEDSVVTCESASACLSQPGFGQWLRRSYGKAESELQLR
;
A
#
# COMPACT_ATOMS: atom_id res chain seq x y z
N GLU A 1 -1.05 -3.46 4.61
CA GLU A 1 -0.78 -3.88 5.99
C GLU A 1 0.63 -3.60 6.41
N SER A 2 0.84 -3.12 7.62
CA SER A 2 2.16 -2.80 8.10
C SER A 2 2.67 -3.75 9.16
N VAL A 3 2.77 -5.02 8.83
CA VAL A 3 3.34 -6.00 9.76
C VAL A 3 4.86 -5.91 9.84
N PHE A 4 5.51 -5.14 9.00
CA PHE A 4 6.97 -5.01 8.99
C PHE A 4 7.45 -3.55 8.97
N ALA A 5 6.57 -2.60 9.23
CA ALA A 5 6.94 -1.20 9.32
C ALA A 5 6.24 -0.55 10.51
N ARG A 6 6.98 0.22 11.27
CA ARG A 6 6.43 0.96 12.41
C ARG A 6 5.82 2.28 11.95
N GLY A 7 4.85 2.77 12.72
CA GLY A 7 4.27 4.09 12.46
C GLY A 7 3.12 4.08 11.47
N ASP A 8 2.67 2.93 11.03
CA ASP A 8 1.47 2.84 10.21
C ASP A 8 0.22 2.91 11.07
N HIS A 9 -0.92 3.08 10.41
CA HIS A 9 -2.20 3.16 11.10
C HIS A 9 -2.47 1.86 11.89
N PRO A 10 -2.98 1.95 13.13
CA PRO A 10 -3.25 0.73 13.94
C PRO A 10 -4.15 -0.28 13.24
N ASP A 11 -5.12 0.17 12.45
CA ASP A 11 -6.01 -0.73 11.71
C ASP A 11 -5.25 -1.54 10.66
N HIS A 12 -4.26 -0.94 10.00
CA HIS A 12 -3.42 -1.64 9.04
C HIS A 12 -2.62 -2.75 9.72
N SER A 13 -1.99 -2.43 10.84
CA SER A 13 -1.21 -3.40 11.61
C SER A 13 -2.08 -4.51 12.16
N CYS A 14 -3.28 -4.17 12.64
CA CYS A 14 -4.23 -5.15 13.17
C CYS A 14 -4.69 -6.14 12.09
N VAL A 15 -5.06 -5.64 10.91
CA VAL A 15 -5.48 -6.48 9.78
C VAL A 15 -4.34 -7.38 9.34
N GLY A 16 -3.13 -6.85 9.21
CA GLY A 16 -1.97 -7.65 8.85
C GLY A 16 -1.68 -8.76 9.83
N SER A 17 -1.73 -8.46 11.14
CA SER A 17 -1.53 -9.45 12.20
C SER A 17 -2.62 -10.51 12.19
N LEU A 18 -3.87 -10.11 11.96
CA LEU A 18 -4.98 -11.05 11.88
C LEU A 18 -4.83 -12.01 10.70
N VAL A 19 -4.45 -11.50 9.54
CA VAL A 19 -4.20 -12.34 8.35
C VAL A 19 -3.07 -13.33 8.62
N ARG A 20 -1.99 -12.89 9.26
CA ARG A 20 -0.87 -13.78 9.61
C ARG A 20 -1.31 -14.91 10.54
N ALA A 21 -2.24 -14.63 11.45
CA ALA A 21 -2.74 -15.66 12.38
C ALA A 21 -3.71 -16.63 11.69
N VAL A 22 -4.57 -16.13 10.79
CA VAL A 22 -5.67 -16.90 10.21
C VAL A 22 -5.26 -17.66 8.95
N ALA A 23 -4.39 -17.10 8.10
CA ALA A 23 -4.04 -17.70 6.81
C ALA A 23 -3.56 -19.15 6.92
N PRO A 24 -2.66 -19.52 7.85
CA PRO A 24 -2.26 -20.92 7.99
C PRO A 24 -3.40 -21.82 8.43
N ALA A 25 -4.31 -21.33 9.27
CA ALA A 25 -5.44 -22.12 9.78
C ALA A 25 -6.44 -22.48 8.67
N VAL A 26 -6.53 -21.66 7.63
CA VAL A 26 -7.40 -21.91 6.47
C VAL A 26 -6.60 -22.38 5.26
N GLN A 27 -5.35 -22.81 5.47
CA GLN A 27 -4.48 -23.45 4.47
C GLN A 27 -4.11 -22.54 3.29
N VAL A 28 -4.00 -21.22 3.52
CA VAL A 28 -3.47 -20.30 2.52
C VAL A 28 -1.94 -20.39 2.54
N PRO A 29 -1.28 -20.71 1.42
CA PRO A 29 0.19 -20.78 1.38
C PRO A 29 0.84 -19.45 1.71
N ALA A 30 2.01 -19.48 2.35
CA ALA A 30 2.73 -18.28 2.75
C ALA A 30 3.10 -17.38 1.55
N ASP A 31 3.37 -17.97 0.40
CA ASP A 31 3.72 -17.21 -0.81
C ASP A 31 2.50 -16.65 -1.56
N ALA A 32 1.29 -17.00 -1.13
CA ALA A 32 0.06 -16.45 -1.70
C ALA A 32 -0.37 -15.15 -1.00
N VAL A 33 0.33 -14.72 0.05
CA VAL A 33 -0.01 -13.52 0.81
C VAL A 33 1.15 -12.53 0.74
N THR A 34 0.83 -11.30 0.35
CA THR A 34 1.79 -10.19 0.33
C THR A 34 1.30 -9.09 1.26
N TYR A 35 2.20 -8.59 2.09
CA TYR A 35 1.92 -7.50 3.02
C TYR A 35 2.57 -6.23 2.52
N TYR A 36 1.84 -5.14 2.54
CA TYR A 36 2.31 -3.84 2.06
C TYR A 36 2.40 -2.86 3.21
N ILE A 37 3.37 -1.96 3.17
CA ILE A 37 3.38 -0.82 4.07
C ILE A 37 2.48 0.28 3.50
N GLY A 38 1.73 0.93 4.39
CA GLY A 38 0.86 2.04 4.05
C GLY A 38 1.56 3.38 4.20
N TYR A 39 1.14 4.17 5.16
CA TYR A 39 1.62 5.54 5.34
C TYR A 39 3.13 5.69 5.49
N PRO A 40 3.85 4.82 6.22
CA PRO A 40 5.30 4.97 6.32
C PRO A 40 6.06 4.82 5.01
N SER A 41 5.43 4.35 3.95
CA SER A 41 6.08 4.25 2.64
C SER A 41 6.59 5.60 2.14
N GLN A 42 6.02 6.72 2.60
CA GLN A 42 6.49 8.06 2.22
C GLN A 42 7.95 8.31 2.61
N HIS A 43 8.48 7.57 3.58
CA HIS A 43 9.86 7.69 4.05
C HIS A 43 10.83 6.78 3.28
N GLN A 44 10.32 5.99 2.35
CA GLN A 44 11.11 5.11 1.51
C GLN A 44 11.36 5.76 0.14
N PRO A 45 12.38 5.33 -0.60
CA PRO A 45 12.63 5.87 -1.95
C PRO A 45 11.44 5.68 -2.88
N VAL A 46 11.29 6.60 -3.83
CA VAL A 46 10.32 6.44 -4.92
C VAL A 46 10.70 5.19 -5.72
N ASN A 47 9.73 4.29 -5.94
CA ASN A 47 9.98 3.07 -6.70
C ASN A 47 8.94 2.78 -7.78
N ILE A 48 8.02 3.71 -8.02
CA ILE A 48 7.06 3.63 -9.12
C ILE A 48 7.17 4.92 -9.94
N GLU A 49 7.46 4.78 -11.21
CA GLU A 49 7.66 5.91 -12.13
C GLU A 49 7.13 5.56 -13.53
N GLY A 50 7.09 6.54 -14.43
CA GLY A 50 6.78 6.34 -15.82
C GLY A 50 5.37 5.79 -16.07
N GLU A 51 5.26 4.84 -16.98
CA GLU A 51 3.97 4.25 -17.38
C GLU A 51 3.29 3.52 -16.24
N GLU A 52 4.04 2.88 -15.38
CA GLU A 52 3.51 2.17 -14.21
C GLU A 52 2.85 3.16 -13.25
N LEU A 53 3.48 4.31 -13.01
CA LEU A 53 2.90 5.36 -12.18
C LEU A 53 1.67 5.95 -12.83
N ALA A 54 1.70 6.20 -14.14
CA ALA A 54 0.56 6.72 -14.88
C ALA A 54 -0.65 5.79 -14.77
N ALA A 55 -0.44 4.48 -14.91
CA ALA A 55 -1.50 3.50 -14.78
C ALA A 55 -2.07 3.48 -13.36
N LYS A 56 -1.22 3.56 -12.35
CA LYS A 56 -1.65 3.60 -10.94
C LYS A 56 -2.46 4.85 -10.64
N VAL A 57 -2.03 6.00 -11.17
CA VAL A 57 -2.75 7.27 -10.97
C VAL A 57 -4.13 7.22 -11.65
N ASP A 58 -4.25 6.61 -12.82
CA ASP A 58 -5.54 6.44 -13.49
C ASP A 58 -6.53 5.65 -12.64
N VAL A 59 -6.07 4.56 -12.05
CA VAL A 59 -6.89 3.75 -11.13
C VAL A 59 -7.29 4.58 -9.91
N TYR A 60 -6.34 5.30 -9.32
CA TYR A 60 -6.60 6.15 -8.16
C TYR A 60 -7.63 7.24 -8.48
N ARG A 61 -7.54 7.87 -9.64
CA ARG A 61 -8.49 8.90 -10.05
C ARG A 61 -9.91 8.36 -10.20
N THR A 62 -10.04 7.14 -10.69
CA THR A 62 -11.34 6.47 -10.79
C THR A 62 -11.99 6.32 -9.42
N TYR A 63 -11.22 5.90 -8.43
CA TYR A 63 -11.66 5.85 -7.05
C TYR A 63 -11.96 7.24 -6.50
N ALA A 64 -11.05 8.19 -6.70
CA ALA A 64 -11.13 9.53 -6.12
C ALA A 64 -12.34 10.32 -6.63
N ALA A 65 -12.84 9.99 -7.81
CA ALA A 65 -14.07 10.62 -8.32
C ALA A 65 -15.29 10.31 -7.46
N GLU A 66 -15.25 9.20 -6.73
CA GLU A 66 -16.33 8.75 -5.85
C GLU A 66 -16.08 9.13 -4.38
N ASP A 67 -14.97 9.77 -4.07
CA ASP A 67 -14.59 10.13 -2.71
C ASP A 67 -14.19 11.61 -2.67
N SER A 68 -15.09 12.46 -2.17
CA SER A 68 -14.87 13.92 -2.14
C SER A 68 -13.71 14.36 -1.27
N VAL A 69 -13.25 13.51 -0.35
CA VAL A 69 -12.11 13.83 0.53
C VAL A 69 -10.79 13.80 -0.24
N VAL A 70 -10.67 12.93 -1.25
CA VAL A 70 -9.42 12.72 -1.98
C VAL A 70 -9.52 13.07 -3.46
N THR A 71 -10.62 13.66 -3.91
CA THR A 71 -10.83 13.95 -5.32
C THR A 71 -9.75 14.87 -5.89
N CYS A 72 -9.31 14.59 -7.11
CA CYS A 72 -8.31 15.39 -7.83
C CYS A 72 -8.64 15.40 -9.32
N GLU A 73 -8.47 16.56 -9.96
CA GLU A 73 -8.97 16.81 -11.32
C GLU A 73 -8.04 16.30 -12.42
N SER A 74 -6.77 16.02 -12.11
CA SER A 74 -5.78 15.61 -13.09
C SER A 74 -4.73 14.72 -12.44
N ALA A 75 -3.95 14.00 -13.27
CA ALA A 75 -2.82 13.21 -12.76
C ALA A 75 -1.84 14.09 -11.97
N SER A 76 -1.53 15.27 -12.48
CA SER A 76 -0.64 16.21 -11.81
C SER A 76 -1.20 16.66 -10.46
N ALA A 77 -2.50 16.95 -10.39
CA ALA A 77 -3.16 17.35 -9.14
C ALA A 77 -3.14 16.22 -8.13
N CYS A 78 -3.41 14.98 -8.55
CA CYS A 78 -3.35 13.81 -7.67
C CYS A 78 -1.95 13.60 -7.08
N LEU A 79 -0.92 13.71 -7.92
CA LEU A 79 0.47 13.53 -7.50
C LEU A 79 0.98 14.67 -6.61
N SER A 80 0.28 15.80 -6.60
CA SER A 80 0.62 16.96 -5.78
C SER A 80 -0.10 16.96 -4.42
N GLN A 81 -1.02 16.02 -4.20
CA GLN A 81 -1.74 15.93 -2.92
C GLN A 81 -0.78 15.58 -1.78
N PRO A 82 -0.89 16.27 -0.61
CA PRO A 82 -0.16 15.84 0.57
C PRO A 82 -0.54 14.40 0.95
N GLY A 83 0.43 13.60 1.32
CA GLY A 83 0.21 12.20 1.66
C GLY A 83 -0.01 11.34 0.43
N PHE A 84 -1.18 11.34 -0.17
CA PHE A 84 -1.49 10.47 -1.29
C PHE A 84 -0.55 10.64 -2.48
N GLY A 85 -0.13 11.85 -2.81
CA GLY A 85 0.87 12.07 -3.85
C GLY A 85 2.17 11.35 -3.58
N GLN A 86 2.58 11.27 -2.32
CA GLN A 86 3.79 10.54 -1.92
C GLN A 86 3.58 9.02 -1.97
N TRP A 87 2.44 8.54 -1.50
CA TRP A 87 2.14 7.10 -1.47
C TRP A 87 1.94 6.52 -2.87
N LEU A 88 1.37 7.28 -3.80
CA LEU A 88 1.19 6.83 -5.18
C LEU A 88 2.51 6.46 -5.85
N ARG A 89 3.61 7.14 -5.52
CA ARG A 89 4.94 6.91 -6.10
C ARG A 89 5.68 5.73 -5.49
N ARG A 90 5.06 5.03 -4.55
CA ARG A 90 5.74 3.98 -3.76
C ARG A 90 4.85 2.76 -3.60
N SER A 91 5.47 1.59 -3.64
CA SER A 91 4.80 0.33 -3.31
C SER A 91 5.84 -0.62 -2.73
N TYR A 92 5.70 -0.94 -1.46
CA TYR A 92 6.63 -1.82 -0.75
C TYR A 92 5.87 -2.96 -0.14
N GLY A 93 6.14 -4.17 -0.62
CA GLY A 93 5.50 -5.38 -0.15
C GLY A 93 6.50 -6.47 0.15
N LYS A 94 6.13 -7.38 1.05
CA LYS A 94 6.87 -8.61 1.35
C LYS A 94 5.91 -9.76 1.45
N ALA A 95 6.32 -10.90 0.90
CA ALA A 95 5.59 -12.15 1.08
C ALA A 95 5.76 -12.64 2.52
N GLU A 96 4.81 -13.43 3.02
CA GLU A 96 4.92 -14.01 4.37
C GLU A 96 6.19 -14.84 4.51
N SER A 97 6.60 -15.54 3.46
CA SER A 97 7.85 -16.31 3.48
C SER A 97 9.09 -15.43 3.72
N GLU A 98 9.10 -14.20 3.24
CA GLU A 98 10.18 -13.25 3.49
C GLU A 98 10.18 -12.76 4.95
N LEU A 99 9.00 -12.60 5.54
CA LEU A 99 8.88 -12.19 6.94
C LEU A 99 9.31 -13.30 7.89
N GLN A 100 9.07 -14.56 7.52
CA GLN A 100 9.46 -15.72 8.33
C GLN A 100 10.98 -15.93 8.42
N LEU A 101 11.75 -15.32 7.54
CA LEU A 101 13.21 -15.41 7.54
C LEU A 101 13.87 -14.48 8.55
N ARG A 102 13.11 -13.66 9.26
CA ARG A 102 13.62 -12.68 10.21
C ARG A 102 13.79 -13.26 11.61
#